data_044cfa926a99c7ce90263a782ab6916a
#
_entry.id   044cfa926a99c7ce90263a782ab6916a
#
_cell.length_a   1.000
_cell.length_b   1.000
_cell.length_c   1.000
_cell.angle_alpha   90.00
_cell.angle_beta   90.00
_cell.angle_gamma   90.00
#
_symmetry.space_group_name_H-M   'P 1'
#
loop_
_entity.id
_entity.type
_entity.pdbx_description
1 polymer ?
#
loop_
_entity_poly.entity_id
_entity_poly.type
_entity_poly.pdbx_seq_one_letter_code
_entity_poly.pdbx_strand_id
1 'polypeptide(L)'
;MKIHPTAVVGPGAQIGNNVEVGPYSIIGPQAVLGENTIIQSHVVIESSVTIGTGNFIGHGAIIGTAPQDLSFSPERQTKVEIGNDNVIREHCTIHRGSPEGSATKIGDKNFLMVGAHIGHNCEIGNHVIIANNCLLAGHVRVDDGAFLSGGCVFHQYMRVGRLVMTQGGSGFGKDLPPFVLATRHNSVVGLNVIGLRRAGFSAQDRDEIKTAFKLLYRSGLNISQALAEAAKLELGAPAREFFDFVAEAKKRGICPYRGKDSSHGDL
;
A
#
# COMPACT_ATOMS: atom_id res chain seq x y z
N MET A 1 8.09 -22.77 -19.20
CA MET A 1 6.66 -22.41 -19.12
C MET A 1 5.85 -23.67 -18.87
N LYS A 2 5.01 -23.68 -17.84
CA LYS A 2 4.09 -24.79 -17.53
C LYS A 2 2.68 -24.22 -17.41
N ILE A 3 1.83 -24.47 -18.41
CA ILE A 3 0.43 -24.03 -18.40
C ILE A 3 -0.45 -25.27 -18.23
N HIS A 4 -1.30 -25.26 -17.18
CA HIS A 4 -2.22 -26.37 -16.96
C HIS A 4 -3.23 -26.46 -18.12
N PRO A 5 -3.61 -27.67 -18.60
CA PRO A 5 -4.52 -27.84 -19.75
C PRO A 5 -5.90 -27.18 -19.60
N THR A 6 -6.36 -26.95 -18.36
CA THR A 6 -7.63 -26.26 -18.08
C THR A 6 -7.50 -24.75 -17.90
N ALA A 7 -6.28 -24.20 -17.96
CA ALA A 7 -6.08 -22.76 -17.94
C ALA A 7 -6.45 -22.15 -19.29
N VAL A 8 -7.02 -20.95 -19.26
CA VAL A 8 -7.38 -20.18 -20.46
C VAL A 8 -6.40 -19.03 -20.62
N VAL A 9 -5.72 -18.98 -21.75
CA VAL A 9 -4.79 -17.87 -22.08
C VAL A 9 -5.34 -17.13 -23.27
N GLY A 10 -5.61 -15.84 -23.07
CA GLY A 10 -6.16 -14.97 -24.11
C GLY A 10 -5.15 -14.63 -25.22
N PRO A 11 -5.64 -14.26 -26.39
CA PRO A 11 -4.79 -13.94 -27.53
C PRO A 11 -3.90 -12.73 -27.24
N GLY A 12 -2.63 -12.81 -27.64
CA GLY A 12 -1.65 -11.73 -27.43
C GLY A 12 -1.11 -11.61 -26.00
N ALA A 13 -1.49 -12.50 -25.09
CA ALA A 13 -0.85 -12.56 -23.77
C ALA A 13 0.65 -12.91 -23.90
N GLN A 14 1.50 -12.15 -23.23
CA GLN A 14 2.94 -12.36 -23.22
C GLN A 14 3.35 -13.06 -21.92
N ILE A 15 3.83 -14.29 -22.06
CA ILE A 15 4.17 -15.13 -20.90
C ILE A 15 5.68 -15.39 -20.93
N GLY A 16 6.38 -14.91 -19.90
CA GLY A 16 7.81 -15.06 -19.73
C GLY A 16 8.30 -16.50 -19.52
N ASN A 17 9.60 -16.67 -19.50
CA ASN A 17 10.21 -17.98 -19.24
C ASN A 17 9.89 -18.47 -17.83
N ASN A 18 9.78 -19.81 -17.69
CA ASN A 18 9.53 -20.46 -16.40
C ASN A 18 8.24 -20.03 -15.66
N VAL A 19 7.31 -19.35 -16.34
CA VAL A 19 6.00 -19.05 -15.76
C VAL A 19 5.21 -20.34 -15.60
N GLU A 20 4.56 -20.49 -14.44
CA GLU A 20 3.63 -21.58 -14.15
C GLU A 20 2.21 -21.02 -14.01
N VAL A 21 1.25 -21.62 -14.74
CA VAL A 21 -0.18 -21.25 -14.67
C VAL A 21 -0.99 -22.46 -14.22
N GLY A 22 -1.60 -22.34 -13.05
CA GLY A 22 -2.39 -23.40 -12.42
C GLY A 22 -3.76 -23.63 -13.07
N PRO A 23 -4.46 -24.71 -12.64
CA PRO A 23 -5.73 -25.13 -13.25
C PRO A 23 -6.82 -24.05 -13.08
N TYR A 24 -7.67 -23.96 -14.12
CA TYR A 24 -8.84 -23.06 -14.17
C TYR A 24 -8.50 -21.57 -14.01
N SER A 25 -7.27 -21.19 -14.21
CA SER A 25 -6.87 -19.77 -14.22
C SER A 25 -7.09 -19.16 -15.60
N ILE A 26 -7.42 -17.87 -15.62
CA ILE A 26 -7.72 -17.10 -16.81
C ILE A 26 -6.70 -15.98 -16.92
N ILE A 27 -5.95 -15.96 -18.00
CA ILE A 27 -5.03 -14.87 -18.36
C ILE A 27 -5.66 -14.12 -19.52
N GLY A 28 -6.02 -12.88 -19.29
CA GLY A 28 -6.71 -12.03 -20.26
C GLY A 28 -5.86 -11.71 -21.49
N PRO A 29 -6.48 -11.29 -22.58
CA PRO A 29 -5.79 -10.84 -23.78
C PRO A 29 -4.77 -9.74 -23.47
N GLN A 30 -3.59 -9.80 -24.10
CA GLN A 30 -2.52 -8.80 -23.98
C GLN A 30 -1.95 -8.61 -22.55
N ALA A 31 -2.34 -9.44 -21.57
CA ALA A 31 -1.68 -9.46 -20.27
C ALA A 31 -0.20 -9.82 -20.41
N VAL A 32 0.66 -9.21 -19.59
CA VAL A 32 2.10 -9.46 -19.57
C VAL A 32 2.51 -10.07 -18.24
N LEU A 33 3.14 -11.24 -18.29
CA LEU A 33 3.64 -11.98 -17.13
C LEU A 33 5.15 -12.14 -17.24
N GLY A 34 5.89 -11.55 -16.31
CA GLY A 34 7.33 -11.65 -16.22
C GLY A 34 7.81 -13.06 -15.84
N GLU A 35 9.07 -13.32 -16.10
CA GLU A 35 9.72 -14.62 -15.88
C GLU A 35 9.58 -15.12 -14.44
N ASN A 36 9.59 -16.45 -14.26
CA ASN A 36 9.55 -17.12 -12.96
C ASN A 36 8.32 -16.78 -12.10
N THR A 37 7.26 -16.22 -12.68
CA THR A 37 6.01 -15.93 -11.97
C THR A 37 5.18 -17.23 -11.84
N ILE A 38 4.64 -17.47 -10.64
CA ILE A 38 3.81 -18.63 -10.32
C ILE A 38 2.39 -18.17 -10.09
N ILE A 39 1.45 -18.70 -10.88
CA ILE A 39 0.03 -18.43 -10.78
C ILE A 39 -0.67 -19.72 -10.31
N GLN A 40 -1.34 -19.66 -9.17
CA GLN A 40 -2.06 -20.79 -8.60
C GLN A 40 -3.39 -21.04 -9.35
N SER A 41 -4.26 -21.91 -8.83
CA SER A 41 -5.54 -22.23 -9.46
C SER A 41 -6.57 -21.13 -9.29
N HIS A 42 -7.52 -21.04 -10.24
CA HIS A 42 -8.69 -20.13 -10.22
C HIS A 42 -8.31 -18.64 -10.13
N VAL A 43 -7.12 -18.26 -10.58
CA VAL A 43 -6.69 -16.87 -10.66
C VAL A 43 -7.26 -16.23 -11.93
N VAL A 44 -7.73 -14.99 -11.82
CA VAL A 44 -8.14 -14.19 -12.99
C VAL A 44 -7.21 -12.99 -13.10
N ILE A 45 -6.52 -12.91 -14.23
CA ILE A 45 -5.73 -11.74 -14.63
C ILE A 45 -6.39 -11.16 -15.86
N GLU A 46 -6.93 -9.96 -15.73
CA GLU A 46 -7.63 -9.27 -16.80
C GLU A 46 -6.66 -8.71 -17.86
N SER A 47 -7.23 -8.22 -18.95
CA SER A 47 -6.49 -7.46 -19.96
C SER A 47 -5.83 -6.23 -19.36
N SER A 48 -4.76 -5.71 -20.00
CA SER A 48 -4.07 -4.49 -19.54
C SER A 48 -3.40 -4.61 -18.16
N VAL A 49 -3.08 -5.83 -17.73
CA VAL A 49 -2.31 -6.12 -16.52
C VAL A 49 -0.89 -6.47 -16.92
N THR A 50 0.07 -5.78 -16.30
CA THR A 50 1.51 -6.12 -16.42
C THR A 50 2.01 -6.55 -15.04
N ILE A 51 2.59 -7.75 -14.97
CA ILE A 51 3.20 -8.32 -13.77
C ILE A 51 4.68 -8.58 -14.08
N GLY A 52 5.57 -8.09 -13.24
CA GLY A 52 7.01 -8.29 -13.34
C GLY A 52 7.45 -9.74 -13.06
N THR A 53 8.71 -9.92 -12.74
CA THR A 53 9.34 -11.24 -12.55
C THR A 53 9.17 -11.77 -11.12
N GLY A 54 9.22 -13.09 -10.95
CA GLY A 54 9.34 -13.74 -9.65
C GLY A 54 8.11 -13.61 -8.73
N ASN A 55 6.96 -13.22 -9.26
CA ASN A 55 5.75 -13.03 -8.45
C ASN A 55 5.06 -14.37 -8.13
N PHE A 56 4.45 -14.45 -6.96
CA PHE A 56 3.55 -15.53 -6.57
C PHE A 56 2.13 -15.01 -6.45
N ILE A 57 1.18 -15.59 -7.21
CA ILE A 57 -0.23 -15.22 -7.22
C ILE A 57 -1.05 -16.39 -6.68
N GLY A 58 -1.62 -16.22 -5.50
CA GLY A 58 -2.38 -17.23 -4.76
C GLY A 58 -3.74 -17.56 -5.37
N HIS A 59 -4.30 -18.67 -4.93
CA HIS A 59 -5.58 -19.19 -5.43
C HIS A 59 -6.70 -18.16 -5.37
N GLY A 60 -7.49 -18.05 -6.44
CA GLY A 60 -8.67 -17.20 -6.48
C GLY A 60 -8.38 -15.69 -6.45
N ALA A 61 -7.14 -15.25 -6.60
CA ALA A 61 -6.84 -13.83 -6.73
C ALA A 61 -7.40 -13.28 -8.04
N ILE A 62 -7.89 -12.03 -8.03
CA ILE A 62 -8.50 -11.36 -9.18
C ILE A 62 -7.80 -10.02 -9.40
N ILE A 63 -7.16 -9.86 -10.54
CA ILE A 63 -6.29 -8.71 -10.84
C ILE A 63 -6.74 -8.03 -12.13
N GLY A 64 -6.98 -6.73 -12.07
CA GLY A 64 -7.27 -5.90 -13.25
C GLY A 64 -8.74 -5.67 -13.53
N THR A 65 -9.67 -6.12 -12.69
CA THR A 65 -11.09 -5.85 -12.86
C THR A 65 -11.40 -4.36 -12.82
N ALA A 66 -12.56 -4.00 -13.38
CA ALA A 66 -13.07 -2.63 -13.41
C ALA A 66 -13.19 -2.04 -11.99
N PRO A 67 -12.91 -0.73 -11.82
CA PRO A 67 -13.13 -0.03 -10.56
C PRO A 67 -14.58 -0.15 -10.06
N GLN A 68 -14.74 -0.23 -8.73
CA GLN A 68 -16.04 -0.09 -8.07
C GLN A 68 -16.42 1.40 -7.95
N ASP A 69 -16.48 2.06 -9.09
CA ASP A 69 -16.75 3.50 -9.23
C ASP A 69 -17.91 3.67 -10.23
N LEU A 70 -19.01 4.21 -9.76
CA LEU A 70 -20.22 4.40 -10.58
C LEU A 70 -20.00 5.32 -11.80
N SER A 71 -18.96 6.15 -11.77
CA SER A 71 -18.58 7.02 -12.89
C SER A 71 -17.64 6.35 -13.91
N PHE A 72 -17.22 5.10 -13.64
CA PHE A 72 -16.30 4.39 -14.52
C PHE A 72 -16.99 3.93 -15.80
N SER A 73 -16.37 4.23 -16.96
CA SER A 73 -16.77 3.67 -18.24
C SER A 73 -15.89 2.47 -18.59
N PRO A 74 -16.46 1.29 -18.89
CA PRO A 74 -15.69 0.08 -19.25
C PRO A 74 -14.77 0.25 -20.46
N GLU A 75 -15.07 1.21 -21.34
CA GLU A 75 -14.29 1.50 -22.54
C GLU A 75 -12.97 2.19 -22.25
N ARG A 76 -12.80 2.77 -21.05
CA ARG A 76 -11.58 3.46 -20.66
C ARG A 76 -10.39 2.51 -20.66
N GLN A 77 -9.31 2.97 -21.28
CA GLN A 77 -8.03 2.25 -21.30
C GLN A 77 -7.25 2.56 -20.03
N THR A 78 -7.35 1.67 -19.08
CA THR A 78 -6.69 1.79 -17.77
C THR A 78 -5.95 0.50 -17.42
N LYS A 79 -4.98 0.56 -16.48
CA LYS A 79 -4.00 -0.51 -16.27
C LYS A 79 -3.87 -0.92 -14.81
N VAL A 80 -3.26 -2.10 -14.63
CA VAL A 80 -2.57 -2.50 -13.39
C VAL A 80 -1.11 -2.80 -13.74
N GLU A 81 -0.21 -2.24 -12.96
CA GLU A 81 1.24 -2.45 -13.09
C GLU A 81 1.76 -3.00 -11.75
N ILE A 82 2.30 -4.22 -11.78
CA ILE A 82 2.86 -4.90 -10.60
C ILE A 82 4.33 -5.17 -10.88
N GLY A 83 5.19 -4.79 -9.94
CA GLY A 83 6.63 -5.01 -9.99
C GLY A 83 7.04 -6.47 -9.77
N ASN A 84 8.15 -6.67 -9.11
CA ASN A 84 8.83 -7.95 -9.01
C ASN A 84 8.74 -8.55 -7.60
N ASP A 85 8.90 -9.87 -7.51
CA ASP A 85 9.06 -10.63 -6.26
C ASP A 85 7.92 -10.40 -5.24
N ASN A 86 6.72 -10.04 -5.70
CA ASN A 86 5.57 -9.87 -4.81
C ASN A 86 4.94 -11.24 -4.50
N VAL A 87 4.41 -11.35 -3.29
CA VAL A 87 3.57 -12.47 -2.87
C VAL A 87 2.15 -11.95 -2.67
N ILE A 88 1.26 -12.31 -3.59
CA ILE A 88 -0.17 -11.97 -3.54
C ILE A 88 -0.91 -13.24 -3.17
N ARG A 89 -1.48 -13.28 -1.96
CA ARG A 89 -2.14 -14.47 -1.42
C ARG A 89 -3.56 -14.61 -1.93
N GLU A 90 -4.22 -15.64 -1.41
CA GLU A 90 -5.53 -16.11 -1.86
C GLU A 90 -6.59 -15.01 -1.79
N HIS A 91 -7.45 -14.97 -2.83
CA HIS A 91 -8.61 -14.07 -2.90
C HIS A 91 -8.29 -12.57 -2.78
N CYS A 92 -7.06 -12.17 -3.01
CA CYS A 92 -6.74 -10.74 -3.16
C CYS A 92 -7.43 -10.17 -4.39
N THR A 93 -7.88 -8.91 -4.30
CA THR A 93 -8.48 -8.20 -5.43
C THR A 93 -7.73 -6.89 -5.70
N ILE A 94 -7.37 -6.64 -6.96
CA ILE A 94 -6.65 -5.44 -7.38
C ILE A 94 -7.38 -4.86 -8.59
N HIS A 95 -7.95 -3.67 -8.42
CA HIS A 95 -8.68 -3.00 -9.49
C HIS A 95 -7.76 -2.13 -10.36
N ARG A 96 -8.07 -2.05 -11.65
CA ARG A 96 -7.36 -1.15 -12.58
C ARG A 96 -7.67 0.32 -12.30
N GLY A 97 -6.93 1.24 -12.91
CA GLY A 97 -7.19 2.68 -12.80
C GLY A 97 -8.61 3.08 -13.24
N SER A 98 -9.12 4.23 -12.79
CA SER A 98 -10.43 4.76 -13.17
C SER A 98 -10.37 5.85 -14.25
N PRO A 99 -9.55 6.92 -14.14
CA PRO A 99 -9.39 7.88 -15.21
C PRO A 99 -8.70 7.28 -16.43
N GLU A 100 -9.05 7.76 -17.63
CA GLU A 100 -8.40 7.36 -18.90
C GLU A 100 -6.88 7.41 -18.79
N GLY A 101 -6.20 6.38 -19.28
CA GLY A 101 -4.74 6.26 -19.28
C GLY A 101 -4.09 6.01 -17.92
N SER A 102 -4.87 5.95 -16.82
CA SER A 102 -4.32 5.79 -15.47
C SER A 102 -4.07 4.33 -15.09
N ALA A 103 -3.28 4.12 -14.04
CA ALA A 103 -2.94 2.81 -13.53
C ALA A 103 -3.05 2.72 -12.01
N THR A 104 -3.35 1.51 -11.52
CA THR A 104 -3.04 1.08 -10.15
C THR A 104 -1.64 0.48 -10.18
N LYS A 105 -0.77 0.89 -9.25
CA LYS A 105 0.64 0.51 -9.25
C LYS A 105 1.04 -0.18 -7.95
N ILE A 106 1.78 -1.26 -8.08
CA ILE A 106 2.35 -2.00 -6.96
C ILE A 106 3.84 -2.20 -7.25
N GLY A 107 4.69 -1.78 -6.34
CA GLY A 107 6.15 -1.94 -6.44
C GLY A 107 6.62 -3.37 -6.23
N ASP A 108 7.81 -3.51 -5.69
CA ASP A 108 8.50 -4.79 -5.55
C ASP A 108 8.42 -5.35 -4.13
N LYS A 109 8.55 -6.68 -4.02
CA LYS A 109 8.73 -7.41 -2.75
C LYS A 109 7.64 -7.15 -1.71
N ASN A 110 6.42 -6.92 -2.16
CA ASN A 110 5.27 -6.71 -1.28
C ASN A 110 4.64 -8.05 -0.89
N PHE A 111 4.01 -8.09 0.28
CA PHE A 111 3.26 -9.23 0.78
C PHE A 111 1.80 -8.85 1.04
N LEU A 112 0.92 -9.24 0.12
CA LEU A 112 -0.52 -9.06 0.23
C LEU A 112 -1.13 -10.36 0.77
N MET A 113 -1.63 -10.33 2.00
CA MET A 113 -2.22 -11.51 2.64
C MET A 113 -3.66 -11.73 2.17
N VAL A 114 -4.23 -12.85 2.60
CA VAL A 114 -5.55 -13.35 2.17
C VAL A 114 -6.62 -12.26 2.23
N GLY A 115 -7.35 -12.10 1.12
CA GLY A 115 -8.51 -11.19 1.05
C GLY A 115 -8.15 -9.70 1.06
N ALA A 116 -6.89 -9.32 0.93
CA ALA A 116 -6.52 -7.91 0.80
C ALA A 116 -7.13 -7.30 -0.46
N HIS A 117 -7.61 -6.05 -0.36
CA HIS A 117 -8.20 -5.32 -1.47
C HIS A 117 -7.42 -4.05 -1.78
N ILE A 118 -7.06 -3.86 -3.04
CA ILE A 118 -6.44 -2.64 -3.57
C ILE A 118 -7.40 -2.00 -4.57
N GLY A 119 -7.96 -0.85 -4.20
CA GLY A 119 -8.83 -0.05 -5.04
C GLY A 119 -8.09 0.60 -6.21
N HIS A 120 -8.85 1.16 -7.13
CA HIS A 120 -8.32 1.79 -8.33
C HIS A 120 -7.36 2.95 -8.02
N ASN A 121 -6.35 3.14 -8.85
CA ASN A 121 -5.37 4.24 -8.73
C ASN A 121 -4.57 4.24 -7.41
N CYS A 122 -4.56 3.13 -6.67
CA CYS A 122 -3.64 3.02 -5.54
C CYS A 122 -2.19 2.96 -6.04
N GLU A 123 -1.29 3.52 -5.25
CA GLU A 123 0.16 3.45 -5.45
C GLU A 123 0.79 2.81 -4.22
N ILE A 124 1.27 1.57 -4.38
CA ILE A 124 1.92 0.80 -3.31
C ILE A 124 3.41 0.75 -3.59
N GLY A 125 4.22 1.19 -2.64
CA GLY A 125 5.67 1.16 -2.70
C GLY A 125 6.25 -0.25 -2.65
N ASN A 126 7.45 -0.37 -2.11
CA ASN A 126 8.17 -1.62 -2.01
C ASN A 126 8.19 -2.16 -0.57
N HIS A 127 8.33 -3.47 -0.42
CA HIS A 127 8.41 -4.13 0.89
C HIS A 127 7.21 -3.84 1.81
N VAL A 128 6.05 -3.51 1.25
CA VAL A 128 4.81 -3.24 2.00
C VAL A 128 4.16 -4.57 2.39
N ILE A 129 3.65 -4.64 3.62
CA ILE A 129 2.84 -5.76 4.08
C ILE A 129 1.40 -5.28 4.25
N ILE A 130 0.48 -5.90 3.51
CA ILE A 130 -0.96 -5.67 3.61
C ILE A 130 -1.59 -6.95 4.15
N ALA A 131 -1.95 -6.92 5.43
CA ALA A 131 -2.41 -8.13 6.12
C ALA A 131 -3.86 -8.49 5.74
N ASN A 132 -4.33 -9.63 6.27
CA ASN A 132 -5.62 -10.23 5.91
C ASN A 132 -6.79 -9.24 5.97
N ASN A 133 -7.61 -9.22 4.90
CA ASN A 133 -8.82 -8.40 4.80
C ASN A 133 -8.58 -6.89 5.03
N CYS A 134 -7.38 -6.41 4.78
CA CYS A 134 -7.07 -4.99 4.78
C CYS A 134 -7.56 -4.37 3.46
N LEU A 135 -8.32 -3.28 3.53
CA LEU A 135 -9.03 -2.71 2.39
C LEU A 135 -8.56 -1.28 2.12
N LEU A 136 -8.00 -1.06 0.94
CA LEU A 136 -7.60 0.26 0.46
C LEU A 136 -8.60 0.75 -0.58
N ALA A 137 -9.26 1.87 -0.28
CA ALA A 137 -10.12 2.54 -1.25
C ALA A 137 -9.28 3.22 -2.36
N GLY A 138 -9.93 3.76 -3.39
CA GLY A 138 -9.23 4.35 -4.54
C GLY A 138 -8.24 5.47 -4.17
N HIS A 139 -7.16 5.58 -4.95
CA HIS A 139 -6.13 6.62 -4.81
C HIS A 139 -5.37 6.63 -3.47
N VAL A 140 -5.34 5.54 -2.74
CA VAL A 140 -4.50 5.42 -1.54
C VAL A 140 -3.04 5.23 -1.97
N ARG A 141 -2.15 6.03 -1.39
CA ARG A 141 -0.71 5.87 -1.55
C ARG A 141 -0.11 5.27 -0.27
N VAL A 142 0.69 4.22 -0.44
CA VAL A 142 1.41 3.55 0.66
C VAL A 142 2.90 3.54 0.33
N ASP A 143 3.68 4.20 1.13
CA ASP A 143 5.13 4.28 0.95
C ASP A 143 5.84 3.01 1.48
N ASP A 144 7.12 2.85 1.15
CA ASP A 144 7.92 1.66 1.37
C ASP A 144 7.91 1.15 2.82
N GLY A 145 7.89 -0.16 2.96
CA GLY A 145 8.03 -0.86 4.25
C GLY A 145 6.89 -0.66 5.24
N ALA A 146 5.77 -0.06 4.83
CA ALA A 146 4.60 0.07 5.69
C ALA A 146 3.99 -1.31 6.01
N PHE A 147 3.47 -1.47 7.22
CA PHE A 147 2.74 -2.67 7.67
C PHE A 147 1.30 -2.30 8.00
N LEU A 148 0.39 -2.66 7.11
CA LEU A 148 -1.05 -2.45 7.26
C LEU A 148 -1.67 -3.72 7.84
N SER A 149 -2.04 -3.67 9.12
CA SER A 149 -2.54 -4.84 9.86
C SER A 149 -3.93 -5.30 9.41
N GLY A 150 -4.28 -6.53 9.77
CA GLY A 150 -5.50 -7.18 9.31
C GLY A 150 -6.78 -6.42 9.67
N GLY A 151 -7.76 -6.47 8.75
CA GLY A 151 -9.06 -5.82 8.92
C GLY A 151 -9.01 -4.29 8.95
N CYS A 152 -7.90 -3.66 8.58
CA CYS A 152 -7.82 -2.21 8.48
C CYS A 152 -8.53 -1.68 7.23
N VAL A 153 -9.12 -0.49 7.32
CA VAL A 153 -9.77 0.19 6.21
C VAL A 153 -9.18 1.58 6.00
N PHE A 154 -8.90 1.93 4.75
CA PHE A 154 -8.25 3.18 4.36
C PHE A 154 -9.14 3.93 3.39
N HIS A 155 -9.53 5.16 3.76
CA HIS A 155 -10.37 6.00 2.93
C HIS A 155 -9.62 6.47 1.68
N GLN A 156 -10.35 6.70 0.60
CA GLN A 156 -9.77 7.18 -0.66
C GLN A 156 -8.92 8.45 -0.50
N TYR A 157 -7.89 8.58 -1.34
CA TYR A 157 -6.96 9.71 -1.41
C TYR A 157 -6.08 9.95 -0.18
N MET A 158 -5.99 9.01 0.75
CA MET A 158 -5.08 9.18 1.88
C MET A 158 -3.69 8.63 1.58
N ARG A 159 -2.72 9.11 2.34
CA ARG A 159 -1.33 8.69 2.24
C ARG A 159 -0.89 8.00 3.53
N VAL A 160 -0.15 6.93 3.35
CA VAL A 160 0.50 6.17 4.42
C VAL A 160 2.01 6.27 4.20
N GLY A 161 2.71 6.95 5.09
CA GLY A 161 4.15 7.16 4.99
C GLY A 161 4.99 5.91 5.26
N ARG A 162 6.26 6.01 4.95
CA ARG A 162 7.23 4.94 5.07
C ARG A 162 7.27 4.35 6.47
N LEU A 163 7.39 3.01 6.57
CA LEU A 163 7.47 2.26 7.82
C LEU A 163 6.33 2.54 8.82
N VAL A 164 5.21 3.07 8.37
CA VAL A 164 4.01 3.14 9.21
C VAL A 164 3.59 1.73 9.62
N MET A 165 3.17 1.58 10.86
CA MET A 165 2.54 0.34 11.33
C MET A 165 1.16 0.66 11.89
N THR A 166 0.13 -0.08 11.47
CA THR A 166 -1.23 0.07 11.99
C THR A 166 -1.59 -1.07 12.93
N GLN A 167 -2.47 -0.82 13.88
CA GLN A 167 -3.10 -1.88 14.67
C GLN A 167 -4.27 -2.49 13.89
N GLY A 168 -4.49 -3.79 14.01
CA GLY A 168 -5.60 -4.49 13.35
C GLY A 168 -6.97 -3.91 13.70
N GLY A 169 -7.93 -4.03 12.75
CA GLY A 169 -9.30 -3.54 12.92
C GLY A 169 -9.42 -2.02 12.98
N SER A 170 -8.46 -1.28 12.47
CA SER A 170 -8.43 0.20 12.51
C SER A 170 -8.96 0.83 11.23
N GLY A 171 -9.53 2.05 11.34
CA GLY A 171 -10.04 2.81 10.21
C GLY A 171 -9.36 4.18 10.09
N PHE A 172 -8.92 4.53 8.88
CA PHE A 172 -8.20 5.75 8.62
C PHE A 172 -8.81 6.56 7.48
N GLY A 173 -9.00 7.85 7.69
CA GLY A 173 -9.47 8.82 6.71
C GLY A 173 -8.58 10.06 6.63
N LYS A 174 -7.46 10.07 7.37
CA LYS A 174 -6.44 11.12 7.39
C LYS A 174 -5.07 10.51 7.16
N ASP A 175 -4.14 11.30 6.62
CA ASP A 175 -2.80 10.85 6.31
C ASP A 175 -2.04 10.36 7.56
N LEU A 176 -1.25 9.32 7.38
CA LEU A 176 -0.37 8.76 8.40
C LEU A 176 1.07 9.14 8.08
N PRO A 177 1.70 10.06 8.83
CA PRO A 177 3.10 10.44 8.60
C PRO A 177 4.05 9.25 8.71
N PRO A 178 5.24 9.31 8.08
CA PRO A 178 6.23 8.23 8.15
C PRO A 178 6.56 7.81 9.58
N PHE A 179 6.92 6.55 9.75
CA PHE A 179 7.47 5.98 10.99
C PHE A 179 6.52 5.88 12.18
N VAL A 180 5.24 6.22 12.04
CA VAL A 180 4.31 6.20 13.19
C VAL A 180 3.66 4.84 13.40
N LEU A 181 3.25 4.61 14.66
CA LEU A 181 2.27 3.60 15.04
C LEU A 181 0.89 4.25 15.09
N ALA A 182 -0.08 3.66 14.40
CA ALA A 182 -1.44 4.16 14.32
C ALA A 182 -2.47 3.09 14.70
N THR A 183 -3.58 3.52 15.31
CA THR A 183 -4.60 2.61 15.84
C THR A 183 -5.99 3.23 15.80
N ARG A 184 -7.03 2.38 15.96
CA ARG A 184 -8.46 2.78 16.06
C ARG A 184 -8.89 3.65 14.87
N HIS A 185 -9.58 4.77 15.15
CA HIS A 185 -9.99 5.72 14.13
C HIS A 185 -9.07 6.94 14.14
N ASN A 186 -8.29 7.11 13.05
CA ASN A 186 -7.44 8.29 12.83
C ASN A 186 -6.55 8.66 14.02
N SER A 187 -5.89 7.71 14.67
CA SER A 187 -5.10 7.98 15.87
C SER A 187 -3.65 7.52 15.70
N VAL A 188 -2.70 8.44 15.88
CA VAL A 188 -1.29 8.13 16.06
C VAL A 188 -0.99 7.97 17.55
N VAL A 189 -0.32 6.90 17.95
CA VAL A 189 -0.01 6.59 19.37
C VAL A 189 1.47 6.60 19.68
N GLY A 190 2.34 6.68 18.69
CA GLY A 190 3.78 6.74 18.88
C GLY A 190 4.57 6.51 17.60
N LEU A 191 5.85 6.23 17.74
CA LEU A 191 6.76 5.85 16.66
C LEU A 191 6.91 4.33 16.58
N ASN A 192 7.08 3.82 15.37
CA ASN A 192 7.43 2.42 15.07
C ASN A 192 8.93 2.19 15.34
N VAL A 193 9.35 2.29 16.59
CA VAL A 193 10.77 2.17 16.99
C VAL A 193 11.37 0.82 16.60
N ILE A 194 10.57 -0.25 16.67
CA ILE A 194 11.01 -1.60 16.27
C ILE A 194 11.23 -1.66 14.77
N GLY A 195 10.30 -1.12 13.98
CA GLY A 195 10.42 -1.03 12.52
C GLY A 195 11.66 -0.23 12.10
N LEU A 196 11.89 0.93 12.71
CA LEU A 196 13.09 1.73 12.45
C LEU A 196 14.39 0.96 12.72
N ARG A 197 14.48 0.23 13.83
CA ARG A 197 15.66 -0.60 14.13
C ARG A 197 15.86 -1.71 13.11
N ARG A 198 14.80 -2.42 12.75
CA ARG A 198 14.85 -3.51 11.75
C ARG A 198 15.22 -3.02 10.36
N ALA A 199 14.82 -1.80 10.02
CA ALA A 199 15.17 -1.14 8.76
C ALA A 199 16.59 -0.53 8.75
N GLY A 200 17.37 -0.69 9.83
CA GLY A 200 18.77 -0.30 9.88
C GLY A 200 19.02 1.19 10.19
N PHE A 201 18.02 1.93 10.65
CA PHE A 201 18.22 3.34 11.03
C PHE A 201 19.21 3.45 12.21
N SER A 202 20.17 4.36 12.08
CA SER A 202 21.15 4.64 13.11
C SER A 202 20.51 5.16 14.41
N ALA A 203 21.25 5.17 15.50
CA ALA A 203 20.79 5.79 16.75
C ALA A 203 20.47 7.27 16.55
N GLN A 204 21.32 7.97 15.79
CA GLN A 204 21.15 9.38 15.46
C GLN A 204 19.86 9.61 14.65
N ASP A 205 19.62 8.86 13.56
CA ASP A 205 18.39 8.99 12.76
C ASP A 205 17.15 8.81 13.63
N ARG A 206 17.16 7.80 14.51
CA ARG A 206 16.02 7.53 15.39
C ARG A 206 15.78 8.64 16.42
N ASP A 207 16.82 9.27 16.94
CA ASP A 207 16.71 10.40 17.86
C ASP A 207 16.22 11.67 17.15
N GLU A 208 16.66 11.91 15.92
CA GLU A 208 16.17 13.00 15.09
C GLU A 208 14.68 12.82 14.71
N ILE A 209 14.29 11.60 14.28
CA ILE A 209 12.88 11.26 14.03
C ILE A 209 12.03 11.45 15.31
N LYS A 210 12.54 11.07 16.47
CA LYS A 210 11.86 11.28 17.74
C LYS A 210 11.72 12.76 18.08
N THR A 211 12.71 13.57 17.76
CA THR A 211 12.66 15.03 17.90
C THR A 211 11.61 15.61 16.96
N ALA A 212 11.58 15.20 15.70
CA ALA A 212 10.56 15.60 14.73
C ALA A 212 9.14 15.22 15.20
N PHE A 213 8.94 13.99 15.68
CA PHE A 213 7.67 13.53 16.22
C PHE A 213 7.22 14.36 17.43
N LYS A 214 8.12 14.68 18.37
CA LYS A 214 7.81 15.51 19.53
C LYS A 214 7.43 16.93 19.12
N LEU A 215 8.17 17.50 18.16
CA LEU A 215 7.89 18.85 17.65
C LEU A 215 6.49 18.92 17.00
N LEU A 216 6.12 17.93 16.18
CA LEU A 216 4.82 17.91 15.53
C LEU A 216 3.67 17.63 16.50
N TYR A 217 3.81 16.68 17.41
CA TYR A 217 2.69 16.11 18.13
C TYR A 217 2.64 16.45 19.64
N ARG A 218 3.73 16.97 20.23
CA ARG A 218 3.84 17.17 21.67
C ARG A 218 4.33 18.57 22.07
N SER A 219 4.57 19.45 21.14
CA SER A 219 5.05 20.81 21.44
C SER A 219 3.91 21.79 21.78
N GLY A 220 2.65 21.43 21.52
CA GLY A 220 1.52 22.35 21.61
C GLY A 220 1.38 23.30 20.41
N LEU A 221 2.29 23.24 19.43
CA LEU A 221 2.25 24.02 18.21
C LEU A 221 1.20 23.45 17.22
N ASN A 222 0.62 24.32 16.42
CA ASN A 222 -0.13 23.86 15.25
C ASN A 222 0.84 23.41 14.14
N ILE A 223 0.33 22.71 13.09
CA ILE A 223 1.15 22.13 12.02
C ILE A 223 2.03 23.19 11.35
N SER A 224 1.50 24.36 11.01
CA SER A 224 2.27 25.41 10.34
C SER A 224 3.39 25.97 11.22
N GLN A 225 3.14 26.13 12.51
CA GLN A 225 4.16 26.52 13.47
C GLN A 225 5.22 25.44 13.66
N ALA A 226 4.81 24.17 13.75
CA ALA A 226 5.76 23.04 13.87
C ALA A 226 6.66 22.94 12.63
N LEU A 227 6.12 23.14 11.43
CA LEU A 227 6.91 23.19 10.17
C LEU A 227 7.88 24.37 10.14
N ALA A 228 7.45 25.55 10.60
CA ALA A 228 8.32 26.73 10.69
C ALA A 228 9.48 26.54 11.69
N GLU A 229 9.22 25.89 12.82
CA GLU A 229 10.29 25.55 13.78
C GLU A 229 11.21 24.45 13.23
N ALA A 230 10.66 23.44 12.56
CA ALA A 230 11.45 22.37 11.93
C ALA A 230 12.43 22.92 10.88
N ALA A 231 12.04 23.94 10.13
CA ALA A 231 12.89 24.59 9.12
C ALA A 231 14.14 25.26 9.70
N LYS A 232 14.19 25.53 11.01
CA LYS A 232 15.32 26.10 11.71
C LYS A 232 16.31 25.05 12.21
N LEU A 233 15.95 23.75 12.12
CA LEU A 233 16.75 22.64 12.64
C LEU A 233 17.60 22.02 11.52
N GLU A 234 18.84 21.65 11.86
CA GLU A 234 19.68 20.81 11.00
C GLU A 234 19.27 19.34 11.20
N LEU A 235 18.36 18.86 10.35
CA LEU A 235 17.82 17.51 10.40
C LEU A 235 18.44 16.63 9.31
N GLY A 236 18.71 15.37 9.64
CA GLY A 236 19.04 14.34 8.67
C GLY A 236 17.88 13.99 7.72
N ALA A 237 18.19 13.28 6.65
CA ALA A 237 17.22 12.97 5.62
C ALA A 237 15.93 12.28 6.14
N PRO A 238 15.99 11.31 7.10
CA PRO A 238 14.75 10.68 7.59
C PRO A 238 13.84 11.64 8.38
N ALA A 239 14.41 12.53 9.18
CA ALA A 239 13.62 13.51 9.94
C ALA A 239 13.05 14.60 9.01
N ARG A 240 13.75 14.96 7.93
CA ARG A 240 13.21 15.82 6.87
C ARG A 240 12.04 15.15 6.15
N GLU A 241 12.20 13.89 5.73
CA GLU A 241 11.12 13.10 5.10
C GLU A 241 9.82 13.16 5.92
N PHE A 242 9.92 13.09 7.25
CA PHE A 242 8.75 13.20 8.13
C PHE A 242 8.02 14.54 7.96
N PHE A 243 8.74 15.65 7.92
CA PHE A 243 8.15 16.97 7.77
C PHE A 243 7.71 17.28 6.34
N ASP A 244 8.45 16.81 5.33
CA ASP A 244 8.07 16.96 3.91
C ASP A 244 6.72 16.29 3.66
N PHE A 245 6.52 15.07 4.19
CA PHE A 245 5.24 14.39 4.11
C PHE A 245 4.12 15.20 4.78
N VAL A 246 4.37 15.80 5.95
CA VAL A 246 3.39 16.62 6.68
C VAL A 246 3.08 17.92 5.93
N ALA A 247 4.08 18.55 5.33
CA ALA A 247 3.91 19.79 4.56
C ALA A 247 3.01 19.59 3.32
N GLU A 248 3.06 18.42 2.71
CA GLU A 248 2.21 18.05 1.58
C GLU A 248 0.77 17.68 1.95
N ALA A 249 0.41 17.65 3.25
CA ALA A 249 -0.91 17.22 3.68
C ALA A 249 -2.01 18.14 3.12
N LYS A 250 -2.99 17.52 2.44
CA LYS A 250 -4.14 18.22 1.84
C LYS A 250 -5.26 18.47 2.88
N LYS A 251 -6.43 18.87 2.42
CA LYS A 251 -7.61 19.24 3.26
C LYS A 251 -7.97 18.25 4.39
N ARG A 252 -7.68 16.96 4.24
CA ARG A 252 -7.96 15.94 5.27
C ARG A 252 -7.01 16.04 6.46
N GLY A 253 -5.82 16.62 6.24
CA GLY A 253 -4.76 16.71 7.24
C GLY A 253 -4.19 15.34 7.63
N ILE A 254 -3.37 15.35 8.66
CA ILE A 254 -2.74 14.15 9.23
C ILE A 254 -3.54 13.62 10.43
N CYS A 255 -3.37 12.33 10.73
CA CYS A 255 -3.92 11.73 11.95
C CYS A 255 -3.37 12.41 13.21
N PRO A 256 -4.23 12.82 14.16
CA PRO A 256 -3.80 13.42 15.40
C PRO A 256 -3.11 12.39 16.31
N TYR A 257 -2.26 12.89 17.20
CA TYR A 257 -1.68 12.09 18.29
C TYR A 257 -2.70 11.93 19.42
N ARG A 258 -2.88 10.67 19.85
CA ARG A 258 -3.59 10.33 21.07
C ARG A 258 -2.63 9.53 21.95
N GLY A 259 -2.08 10.16 22.98
CA GLY A 259 -1.22 9.50 23.97
C GLY A 259 -1.91 8.31 24.65
N LYS A 260 -1.12 7.48 25.35
CA LYS A 260 -1.65 6.30 26.07
C LYS A 260 -2.72 6.63 27.14
N ASP A 261 -2.84 7.89 27.55
CA ASP A 261 -3.72 8.31 28.66
C ASP A 261 -5.16 8.61 28.24
N SER A 262 -5.53 8.50 26.95
CA SER A 262 -6.90 8.72 26.48
C SER A 262 -7.77 7.44 26.47
N SER A 263 -7.39 6.39 27.20
CA SER A 263 -8.07 5.09 27.19
C SER A 263 -9.11 4.87 28.29
N HIS A 264 -9.66 5.94 28.88
CA HIS A 264 -10.81 5.84 29.79
C HIS A 264 -11.95 6.72 29.28
N GLY A 265 -12.80 6.14 28.46
CA GLY A 265 -14.04 6.72 27.94
C GLY A 265 -14.37 6.18 26.56
N ASP A 266 -15.19 5.21 26.56
CA ASP A 266 -16.08 4.68 25.53
C ASP A 266 -15.98 3.14 25.44
N LEU A 267 -16.76 2.52 26.31
CA LEU A 267 -17.34 1.18 26.10
C LEU A 267 -18.63 1.37 25.31
#